data_638c556356c589da872741987284c4f5
#
_entry.id   638c556356c589da872741987284c4f5
#
_cell.length_a   1.000
_cell.length_b   1.000
_cell.length_c   1.000
_cell.angle_alpha   90.00
_cell.angle_beta   90.00
_cell.angle_gamma   90.00
#
_symmetry.space_group_name_H-M   'P 1'
#
loop_
_entity.id
_entity.type
_entity.pdbx_description
1 polymer ?
#
loop_
_entity_poly.entity_id
_entity_poly.type
_entity_poly.pdbx_seq_one_letter_code
_entity_poly.pdbx_strand_id
1 'polypeptide(L)'
;MRTLGIDCGTSGLRGVVVDAGGIVRAEAHHPFPAGTTDPAAWATALDDVLADLAAAGPIAAVAVDGTSGTLLLTDAAGRPQGDALLYNDTSAAHFAGRIGQLAPPESAAHGATSPAARLILLQERHPEAAFALHQADWLAARLTGRFGVSDDNNALKLGWDPVARQWPAWLDHFGIERRLLPDVVEPGSPLGPVQKGPLAGAIVVAGTTDGCASFLATGAAAPGDGVTALGTTLTIKLLSDRPIFAPEYGIYSHKLLGHWLAGGASNSGGGALLRFFSTEEIEALTPQLRPALPVDLGWHPLPGTGERFPVADPGLDFAPLDIPTDRARFLQALLEGIAQIEALAYARLHELGGPKLARVRSVGGGARNPAWTRIRARHLAVPMAAAVSTDAAYGSALLARKGLSSV
;
A
#
# COMPACT_ATOMS: atom_id res chain seq x y z
N MET A 1 -1.06 15.61 -23.08
CA MET A 1 -2.11 15.18 -22.15
C MET A 1 -1.49 15.09 -20.77
N ARG A 2 -2.14 15.66 -19.73
CA ARG A 2 -1.69 15.64 -18.33
C ARG A 2 -2.71 14.90 -17.49
N THR A 3 -2.22 14.19 -16.46
CA THR A 3 -3.05 13.49 -15.48
C THR A 3 -2.64 13.92 -14.07
N LEU A 4 -3.59 13.94 -13.17
CA LEU A 4 -3.39 14.28 -11.77
C LEU A 4 -3.56 13.02 -10.93
N GLY A 5 -2.60 12.75 -10.06
CA GLY A 5 -2.74 11.81 -8.97
C GLY A 5 -2.83 12.56 -7.65
N ILE A 6 -3.67 12.06 -6.77
CA ILE A 6 -3.89 12.59 -5.43
C ILE A 6 -3.65 11.46 -4.43
N ASP A 7 -2.78 11.71 -3.47
CA ASP A 7 -2.52 10.83 -2.32
C ASP A 7 -3.02 11.51 -1.04
N CYS A 8 -4.00 10.88 -0.39
CA CYS A 8 -4.49 11.31 0.91
C CYS A 8 -3.85 10.43 2.01
N GLY A 9 -2.72 10.88 2.52
CA GLY A 9 -1.96 10.21 3.57
C GLY A 9 -2.50 10.46 4.97
N THR A 10 -1.68 10.11 5.98
CA THR A 10 -2.03 10.26 7.42
C THR A 10 -1.89 11.69 7.95
N SER A 11 -1.14 12.55 7.29
CA SER A 11 -0.78 13.90 7.76
C SER A 11 -0.90 14.99 6.71
N GLY A 12 -1.49 14.69 5.56
CA GLY A 12 -1.66 15.65 4.48
C GLY A 12 -2.16 14.99 3.20
N LEU A 13 -2.54 15.84 2.27
CA LEU A 13 -2.94 15.48 0.93
C LEU A 13 -1.95 16.07 -0.08
N ARG A 14 -1.48 15.23 -0.99
CA ARG A 14 -0.54 15.60 -2.04
C ARG A 14 -1.18 15.40 -3.41
N GLY A 15 -0.95 16.35 -4.31
CA GLY A 15 -1.30 16.26 -5.73
C GLY A 15 -0.07 16.34 -6.62
N VAL A 16 0.01 15.48 -7.64
CA VAL A 16 1.11 15.46 -8.62
C VAL A 16 0.53 15.41 -10.03
N VAL A 17 0.88 16.43 -10.85
CA VAL A 17 0.50 16.48 -12.26
C VAL A 17 1.62 15.90 -13.10
N VAL A 18 1.28 14.89 -13.91
CA VAL A 18 2.24 14.16 -14.76
C VAL A 18 1.83 14.31 -16.22
N ASP A 19 2.78 14.54 -17.10
CA ASP A 19 2.52 14.58 -18.54
C ASP A 19 2.59 13.20 -19.21
N ALA A 20 2.31 13.15 -20.52
CA ALA A 20 2.33 11.90 -21.29
C ALA A 20 3.70 11.20 -21.29
N GLY A 21 4.80 11.93 -21.09
CA GLY A 21 6.15 11.40 -20.99
C GLY A 21 6.51 10.90 -19.57
N GLY A 22 5.61 11.02 -18.60
CA GLY A 22 5.89 10.66 -17.20
C GLY A 22 6.64 11.73 -16.42
N ILE A 23 6.75 12.96 -16.96
CA ILE A 23 7.45 14.05 -16.30
C ILE A 23 6.49 14.81 -15.40
N VAL A 24 6.89 15.02 -14.14
CA VAL A 24 6.16 15.85 -13.19
C VAL A 24 6.18 17.31 -13.67
N ARG A 25 5.00 17.93 -13.75
CA ARG A 25 4.81 19.32 -14.23
C ARG A 25 4.40 20.28 -13.14
N ALA A 26 3.73 19.79 -12.11
CA ALA A 26 3.37 20.54 -10.92
C ALA A 26 3.13 19.61 -9.74
N GLU A 27 3.35 20.12 -8.54
CA GLU A 27 3.07 19.44 -7.28
C GLU A 27 2.44 20.44 -6.31
N ALA A 28 1.54 19.94 -5.45
CA ALA A 28 1.00 20.68 -4.32
C ALA A 28 0.88 19.74 -3.12
N HIS A 29 0.98 20.32 -1.91
CA HIS A 29 0.84 19.55 -0.67
C HIS A 29 0.19 20.43 0.40
N HIS A 30 -0.92 19.97 0.95
CA HIS A 30 -1.61 20.59 2.07
C HIS A 30 -1.63 19.66 3.27
N PRO A 31 -0.93 20.02 4.37
CA PRO A 31 -0.89 19.21 5.58
C PRO A 31 -2.19 19.38 6.38
N PHE A 32 -2.52 18.34 7.14
CA PHE A 32 -3.50 18.38 8.23
C PHE A 32 -2.92 17.66 9.45
N PRO A 33 -3.47 17.86 10.67
CA PRO A 33 -2.97 17.18 11.86
C PRO A 33 -2.94 15.66 11.68
N ALA A 34 -1.81 15.03 12.02
CA ALA A 34 -1.68 13.58 11.92
C ALA A 34 -2.75 12.90 12.79
N GLY A 35 -3.40 11.85 12.23
CA GLY A 35 -4.48 11.16 12.90
C GLY A 35 -5.83 11.88 12.83
N THR A 36 -6.00 12.86 11.94
CA THR A 36 -7.27 13.53 11.68
C THR A 36 -8.34 12.53 11.25
N THR A 37 -9.42 12.44 12.01
CA THR A 37 -10.59 11.59 11.76
C THR A 37 -11.72 12.34 11.04
N ASP A 38 -11.69 13.68 11.06
CA ASP A 38 -12.69 14.53 10.43
C ASP A 38 -12.53 14.56 8.90
N PRO A 39 -13.49 14.05 8.12
CA PRO A 39 -13.43 14.09 6.67
C PRO A 39 -13.44 15.52 6.08
N ALA A 40 -13.92 16.52 6.82
CA ALA A 40 -13.90 17.91 6.35
C ALA A 40 -12.49 18.44 6.17
N ALA A 41 -11.51 17.99 6.97
CA ALA A 41 -10.12 18.35 6.80
C ALA A 41 -9.54 17.81 5.48
N TRP A 42 -9.91 16.57 5.11
CA TRP A 42 -9.51 15.99 3.82
C TRP A 42 -10.14 16.74 2.64
N ALA A 43 -11.41 17.11 2.78
CA ALA A 43 -12.13 17.88 1.75
C ALA A 43 -11.47 19.24 1.52
N THR A 44 -11.14 19.95 2.61
CA THR A 44 -10.47 21.25 2.52
C THR A 44 -9.09 21.10 1.85
N ALA A 45 -8.28 20.14 2.27
CA ALA A 45 -6.97 19.89 1.68
C ALA A 45 -7.07 19.50 0.19
N LEU A 46 -8.12 18.75 -0.20
CA LEU A 46 -8.38 18.44 -1.61
C LEU A 46 -8.68 19.72 -2.40
N ASP A 47 -9.59 20.57 -1.91
CA ASP A 47 -9.97 21.81 -2.57
C ASP A 47 -8.77 22.75 -2.73
N ASP A 48 -7.90 22.85 -1.71
CA ASP A 48 -6.67 23.67 -1.72
C ASP A 48 -5.65 23.12 -2.74
N VAL A 49 -5.38 21.80 -2.75
CA VAL A 49 -4.49 21.17 -3.74
C VAL A 49 -5.01 21.39 -5.17
N LEU A 50 -6.30 21.27 -5.40
CA LEU A 50 -6.89 21.49 -6.71
C LEU A 50 -6.78 22.95 -7.16
N ALA A 51 -6.91 23.91 -6.22
CA ALA A 51 -6.73 25.33 -6.50
C ALA A 51 -5.28 25.64 -6.88
N ASP A 52 -4.30 25.14 -6.13
CA ASP A 52 -2.87 25.33 -6.41
C ASP A 52 -2.46 24.74 -7.76
N LEU A 53 -3.01 23.58 -8.12
CA LEU A 53 -2.72 22.90 -9.38
C LEU A 53 -3.51 23.41 -10.59
N ALA A 54 -4.45 24.33 -10.41
CA ALA A 54 -5.28 24.88 -11.49
C ALA A 54 -4.45 25.50 -12.63
N ALA A 55 -3.31 26.13 -12.31
CA ALA A 55 -2.40 26.74 -13.28
C ALA A 55 -1.53 25.70 -14.04
N ALA A 56 -1.54 24.44 -13.66
CA ALA A 56 -0.75 23.42 -14.33
C ALA A 56 -1.22 23.08 -15.75
N GLY A 57 -2.29 23.73 -16.23
CA GLY A 57 -2.89 23.56 -17.54
C GLY A 57 -3.91 22.41 -17.58
N PRO A 58 -4.47 22.08 -18.76
CA PRO A 58 -5.56 21.12 -18.86
C PRO A 58 -5.20 19.74 -18.32
N ILE A 59 -5.97 19.27 -17.36
CA ILE A 59 -5.90 17.92 -16.78
C ILE A 59 -6.97 17.04 -17.46
N ALA A 60 -6.58 15.92 -18.01
CA ALA A 60 -7.49 15.01 -18.71
C ALA A 60 -8.15 13.99 -17.76
N ALA A 61 -7.42 13.52 -16.76
CA ALA A 61 -7.96 12.60 -15.77
C ALA A 61 -7.32 12.77 -14.40
N VAL A 62 -8.05 12.28 -13.37
CA VAL A 62 -7.67 12.30 -11.95
C VAL A 62 -7.89 10.93 -11.35
N ALA A 63 -6.96 10.46 -10.52
CA ALA A 63 -7.15 9.33 -9.62
C ALA A 63 -6.76 9.73 -8.20
N VAL A 64 -7.45 9.14 -7.21
CA VAL A 64 -7.21 9.40 -5.79
C VAL A 64 -6.83 8.10 -5.12
N ASP A 65 -5.73 8.09 -4.38
CA ASP A 65 -5.42 7.03 -3.43
C ASP A 65 -5.53 7.54 -1.99
N GLY A 66 -5.54 6.62 -1.07
CA GLY A 66 -5.63 6.92 0.34
C GLY A 66 -5.19 5.76 1.22
N THR A 67 -5.18 5.98 2.52
CA THR A 67 -4.74 4.99 3.50
C THR A 67 -5.63 3.75 3.46
N SER A 68 -4.99 2.58 3.27
CA SER A 68 -5.68 1.29 3.10
C SER A 68 -6.51 0.90 4.31
N GLY A 69 -7.82 1.04 4.20
CA GLY A 69 -8.77 0.62 5.21
C GLY A 69 -9.33 1.75 6.10
N THR A 70 -8.96 3.00 5.90
CA THR A 70 -9.69 4.14 6.51
C THR A 70 -11.11 4.18 5.95
N LEU A 71 -12.12 4.18 6.84
CA LEU A 71 -13.52 3.97 6.51
C LEU A 71 -14.42 5.03 7.16
N LEU A 72 -15.41 5.50 6.42
CA LEU A 72 -16.46 6.38 6.90
C LEU A 72 -17.83 5.96 6.37
N LEU A 73 -18.90 6.37 7.05
CA LEU A 73 -20.26 6.27 6.54
C LEU A 73 -20.76 7.63 6.09
N THR A 74 -21.62 7.62 5.06
CA THR A 74 -22.25 8.84 4.54
C THR A 74 -23.75 8.66 4.35
N ASP A 75 -24.47 9.78 4.29
CA ASP A 75 -25.85 9.78 3.76
C ASP A 75 -25.88 9.64 2.23
N ALA A 76 -27.07 9.63 1.65
CA ALA A 76 -27.26 9.51 0.20
C ALA A 76 -26.68 10.69 -0.61
N ALA A 77 -26.45 11.84 0.02
CA ALA A 77 -25.82 13.01 -0.59
C ALA A 77 -24.30 13.03 -0.40
N GLY A 78 -23.73 11.98 0.21
CA GLY A 78 -22.30 11.85 0.47
C GLY A 78 -21.79 12.65 1.66
N ARG A 79 -22.67 13.16 2.51
CA ARG A 79 -22.27 13.88 3.72
C ARG A 79 -21.87 12.88 4.80
N PRO A 80 -20.65 13.01 5.39
CA PRO A 80 -20.18 12.12 6.44
C PRO A 80 -21.15 12.07 7.61
N GLN A 81 -21.34 10.86 8.16
CA GLN A 81 -22.12 10.59 9.37
C GLN A 81 -21.14 10.40 10.55
N GLY A 82 -20.51 11.51 10.98
CA GLY A 82 -19.49 11.51 12.02
C GLY A 82 -18.08 11.29 11.50
N ASP A 83 -17.17 11.01 12.43
CA ASP A 83 -15.76 10.81 12.18
C ASP A 83 -15.46 9.49 11.45
N ALA A 84 -14.43 9.49 10.62
CA ALA A 84 -13.91 8.28 10.02
C ALA A 84 -13.13 7.43 11.04
N LEU A 85 -13.10 6.12 10.84
CA LEU A 85 -12.21 5.22 11.55
C LEU A 85 -10.96 4.96 10.68
N LEU A 86 -9.81 5.38 11.19
CA LEU A 86 -8.53 5.31 10.47
C LEU A 86 -8.05 3.86 10.30
N TYR A 87 -7.14 3.63 9.37
CA TYR A 87 -6.59 2.30 9.03
C TYR A 87 -6.00 1.53 10.23
N ASN A 88 -5.51 2.20 11.25
CA ASN A 88 -4.92 1.64 12.46
C ASN A 88 -5.87 1.64 13.68
N ASP A 89 -7.12 2.06 13.49
CA ASP A 89 -8.13 2.06 14.56
C ASP A 89 -8.47 0.63 14.98
N THR A 90 -8.45 0.38 16.29
CA THR A 90 -8.75 -0.91 16.94
C THR A 90 -10.02 -0.92 17.76
N SER A 91 -10.83 0.14 17.71
CA SER A 91 -12.07 0.26 18.50
C SER A 91 -13.07 -0.88 18.25
N ALA A 92 -13.02 -1.48 17.06
CA ALA A 92 -13.83 -2.62 16.64
C ALA A 92 -13.14 -3.99 16.79
N ALA A 93 -11.97 -4.07 17.45
CA ALA A 93 -11.16 -5.29 17.55
C ALA A 93 -11.91 -6.47 18.19
N HIS A 94 -12.94 -6.24 19.01
CA HIS A 94 -13.77 -7.26 19.63
C HIS A 94 -14.56 -8.10 18.60
N PHE A 95 -14.80 -7.60 17.38
CA PHE A 95 -15.40 -8.37 16.28
C PHE A 95 -14.38 -9.27 15.55
N ALA A 96 -13.06 -9.01 15.67
CA ALA A 96 -12.03 -9.69 14.89
C ALA A 96 -12.04 -11.22 15.07
N GLY A 97 -12.24 -11.71 16.29
CA GLY A 97 -12.31 -13.16 16.57
C GLY A 97 -13.46 -13.84 15.84
N ARG A 98 -14.65 -13.22 15.83
CA ARG A 98 -15.83 -13.76 15.13
C ARG A 98 -15.67 -13.66 13.61
N ILE A 99 -15.07 -12.58 13.09
CA ILE A 99 -14.73 -12.46 11.66
C ILE A 99 -13.75 -13.58 11.29
N GLY A 100 -12.72 -13.83 12.12
CA GLY A 100 -11.75 -14.90 11.90
C GLY A 100 -12.36 -16.32 11.84
N GLN A 101 -13.51 -16.54 12.45
CA GLN A 101 -14.23 -17.81 12.42
C GLN A 101 -15.12 -17.97 11.17
N LEU A 102 -15.62 -16.89 10.60
CA LEU A 102 -16.64 -16.90 9.54
C LEU A 102 -16.06 -16.53 8.17
N ALA A 103 -15.09 -15.63 8.12
CA ALA A 103 -14.43 -15.25 6.88
C ALA A 103 -13.45 -16.35 6.43
N PRO A 104 -13.35 -16.67 5.13
CA PRO A 104 -12.34 -17.59 4.63
C PRO A 104 -10.93 -17.15 5.06
N PRO A 105 -10.01 -18.07 5.33
CA PRO A 105 -8.63 -17.73 5.74
C PRO A 105 -7.91 -16.77 4.76
N GLU A 106 -8.23 -16.88 3.47
CA GLU A 106 -7.66 -16.06 2.39
C GLU A 106 -8.20 -14.62 2.37
N SER A 107 -9.28 -14.32 3.11
CA SER A 107 -9.85 -12.99 3.15
C SER A 107 -8.87 -11.99 3.78
N ALA A 108 -8.76 -10.81 3.19
CA ALA A 108 -7.97 -9.72 3.75
C ALA A 108 -8.69 -8.99 4.91
N ALA A 109 -9.90 -9.42 5.29
CA ALA A 109 -10.72 -8.79 6.34
C ALA A 109 -10.31 -9.17 7.77
N HIS A 110 -9.30 -10.01 7.96
CA HIS A 110 -8.83 -10.46 9.27
C HIS A 110 -8.06 -9.39 10.05
N GLY A 111 -8.00 -9.57 11.37
CA GLY A 111 -7.17 -8.78 12.27
C GLY A 111 -7.90 -7.68 13.04
N ALA A 112 -7.23 -7.14 14.07
CA ALA A 112 -7.79 -6.16 15.01
C ALA A 112 -8.15 -4.81 14.35
N THR A 113 -7.52 -4.50 13.22
CA THR A 113 -7.75 -3.27 12.43
C THR A 113 -8.59 -3.53 11.18
N SER A 114 -9.41 -4.58 11.17
CA SER A 114 -10.26 -4.95 10.04
C SER A 114 -11.27 -3.85 9.68
N PRO A 115 -11.33 -3.37 8.44
CA PRO A 115 -12.40 -2.47 8.00
C PRO A 115 -13.78 -3.10 8.10
N ALA A 116 -13.91 -4.43 7.90
CA ALA A 116 -15.17 -5.14 8.11
C ALA A 116 -15.67 -5.02 9.58
N ALA A 117 -14.75 -5.18 10.55
CA ALA A 117 -15.09 -4.97 11.96
C ALA A 117 -15.51 -3.52 12.23
N ARG A 118 -14.83 -2.55 11.63
CA ARG A 118 -15.18 -1.12 11.77
C ARG A 118 -16.50 -0.78 11.09
N LEU A 119 -16.85 -1.43 9.98
CA LEU A 119 -18.15 -1.25 9.35
C LEU A 119 -19.29 -1.69 10.25
N ILE A 120 -19.14 -2.83 10.95
CA ILE A 120 -20.14 -3.29 11.93
C ILE A 120 -20.36 -2.22 13.00
N LEU A 121 -19.27 -1.72 13.60
CA LEU A 121 -19.34 -0.69 14.63
C LEU A 121 -19.94 0.63 14.12
N LEU A 122 -19.57 1.06 12.93
CA LEU A 122 -20.09 2.30 12.34
C LEU A 122 -21.58 2.18 11.99
N GLN A 123 -22.02 1.03 11.46
CA GLN A 123 -23.43 0.79 11.16
C GLN A 123 -24.30 0.80 12.43
N GLU A 124 -23.81 0.25 13.54
CA GLU A 124 -24.50 0.32 14.84
C GLU A 124 -24.69 1.77 15.31
N ARG A 125 -23.73 2.65 15.03
CA ARG A 125 -23.77 4.07 15.39
C ARG A 125 -24.64 4.90 14.46
N HIS A 126 -24.70 4.53 13.18
CA HIS A 126 -25.36 5.28 12.11
C HIS A 126 -26.20 4.35 11.21
N PRO A 127 -27.32 3.81 11.75
CA PRO A 127 -28.14 2.84 11.03
C PRO A 127 -28.85 3.45 9.79
N GLU A 128 -28.97 4.78 9.73
CA GLU A 128 -29.56 5.51 8.60
C GLU A 128 -28.58 5.80 7.47
N ALA A 129 -27.30 5.51 7.63
CA ALA A 129 -26.29 5.77 6.60
C ALA A 129 -26.64 5.08 5.27
N ALA A 130 -26.23 5.70 4.16
CA ALA A 130 -26.51 5.19 2.82
C ALA A 130 -25.33 4.41 2.22
N PHE A 131 -24.09 4.86 2.50
CA PHE A 131 -22.89 4.26 1.91
C PHE A 131 -21.76 4.10 2.95
N ALA A 132 -21.02 3.00 2.85
CA ALA A 132 -19.71 2.82 3.49
C ALA A 132 -18.63 3.04 2.43
N LEU A 133 -17.76 4.04 2.65
CA LEU A 133 -16.74 4.45 1.67
C LEU A 133 -15.37 4.51 2.33
N HIS A 134 -14.36 4.10 1.60
CA HIS A 134 -12.99 4.37 2.00
C HIS A 134 -12.60 5.84 1.73
N GLN A 135 -11.55 6.30 2.35
CA GLN A 135 -11.07 7.68 2.21
C GLN A 135 -10.90 8.09 0.73
N ALA A 136 -10.22 7.26 -0.08
CA ALA A 136 -10.02 7.51 -1.50
C ALA A 136 -11.34 7.55 -2.27
N ASP A 137 -12.26 6.60 -1.99
CA ASP A 137 -13.57 6.50 -2.64
C ASP A 137 -14.41 7.75 -2.40
N TRP A 138 -14.44 8.21 -1.15
CA TRP A 138 -15.20 9.39 -0.77
C TRP A 138 -14.65 10.67 -1.44
N LEU A 139 -13.33 10.83 -1.48
CA LEU A 139 -12.70 11.98 -2.15
C LEU A 139 -12.96 11.96 -3.67
N ALA A 140 -12.88 10.79 -4.32
CA ALA A 140 -13.22 10.63 -5.73
C ALA A 140 -14.71 10.91 -6.00
N ALA A 141 -15.60 10.43 -5.11
CA ALA A 141 -17.02 10.68 -5.19
C ALA A 141 -17.38 12.17 -5.04
N ARG A 142 -16.68 12.93 -4.21
CA ARG A 142 -16.84 14.40 -4.12
C ARG A 142 -16.55 15.10 -5.45
N LEU A 143 -15.62 14.62 -6.24
CA LEU A 143 -15.29 15.19 -7.55
C LEU A 143 -16.36 14.90 -8.58
N THR A 144 -16.94 13.68 -8.57
CA THR A 144 -17.93 13.21 -9.56
C THR A 144 -19.38 13.46 -9.16
N GLY A 145 -19.67 13.67 -7.87
CA GLY A 145 -21.02 13.62 -7.32
C GLY A 145 -21.64 12.21 -7.30
N ARG A 146 -20.88 11.16 -7.59
CA ARG A 146 -21.32 9.75 -7.63
C ARG A 146 -20.75 9.01 -6.42
N PHE A 147 -21.58 8.76 -5.42
CA PHE A 147 -21.24 7.99 -4.23
C PHE A 147 -21.61 6.51 -4.39
N GLY A 148 -21.08 5.65 -3.50
CA GLY A 148 -21.38 4.22 -3.49
C GLY A 148 -20.56 3.39 -4.47
N VAL A 149 -19.39 3.87 -4.90
CA VAL A 149 -18.44 3.12 -5.75
C VAL A 149 -17.09 3.04 -5.04
N SER A 150 -16.45 1.87 -5.10
CA SER A 150 -15.09 1.61 -4.61
C SER A 150 -14.30 0.84 -5.68
N ASP A 151 -13.02 0.63 -5.41
CA ASP A 151 -12.16 -0.23 -6.23
C ASP A 151 -11.81 -1.56 -5.53
N ASP A 152 -11.34 -2.55 -6.32
CA ASP A 152 -10.98 -3.89 -5.81
C ASP A 152 -10.01 -3.84 -4.62
N ASN A 153 -9.12 -2.85 -4.53
CA ASN A 153 -8.07 -2.79 -3.54
C ASN A 153 -8.51 -2.13 -2.22
N ASN A 154 -9.33 -1.08 -2.30
CA ASN A 154 -9.94 -0.47 -1.13
C ASN A 154 -10.98 -1.42 -0.52
N ALA A 155 -11.85 -2.02 -1.33
CA ALA A 155 -12.88 -2.95 -0.88
C ALA A 155 -12.32 -4.27 -0.29
N LEU A 156 -11.09 -4.66 -0.65
CA LEU A 156 -10.48 -5.94 -0.30
C LEU A 156 -10.49 -6.23 1.22
N LYS A 157 -10.05 -5.28 2.04
CA LYS A 157 -10.01 -5.45 3.49
C LYS A 157 -11.39 -5.31 4.17
N LEU A 158 -12.38 -4.77 3.44
CA LEU A 158 -13.77 -4.75 3.87
C LEU A 158 -14.44 -6.12 3.67
N GLY A 159 -13.78 -7.02 2.96
CA GLY A 159 -14.21 -8.40 2.73
C GLY A 159 -14.59 -8.72 1.29
N TRP A 160 -14.40 -7.80 0.35
CA TRP A 160 -14.59 -8.08 -1.08
C TRP A 160 -13.77 -9.27 -1.55
N ASP A 161 -14.38 -10.17 -2.31
CA ASP A 161 -13.68 -11.25 -3.00
C ASP A 161 -13.28 -10.77 -4.42
N PRO A 162 -11.99 -10.46 -4.66
CA PRO A 162 -11.57 -9.92 -5.95
C PRO A 162 -11.48 -10.99 -7.05
N VAL A 163 -11.53 -12.29 -6.69
CA VAL A 163 -11.51 -13.40 -7.64
C VAL A 163 -12.91 -13.70 -8.12
N ALA A 164 -13.85 -13.92 -7.19
CA ALA A 164 -15.26 -14.14 -7.50
C ALA A 164 -16.00 -12.84 -7.88
N ARG A 165 -15.39 -11.68 -7.63
CA ARG A 165 -15.95 -10.33 -7.86
C ARG A 165 -17.32 -10.15 -7.21
N GLN A 166 -17.41 -10.46 -5.93
CA GLN A 166 -18.65 -10.36 -5.15
C GLN A 166 -18.40 -10.09 -3.68
N TRP A 167 -19.39 -9.52 -3.02
CA TRP A 167 -19.44 -9.45 -1.57
C TRP A 167 -19.89 -10.81 -1.02
N PRO A 168 -19.07 -11.47 -0.19
CA PRO A 168 -19.35 -12.83 0.28
C PRO A 168 -20.48 -12.87 1.32
N ALA A 169 -21.18 -14.01 1.39
CA ALA A 169 -22.32 -14.19 2.28
C ALA A 169 -21.97 -14.17 3.77
N TRP A 170 -20.71 -14.40 4.15
CA TRP A 170 -20.32 -14.37 5.56
C TRP A 170 -20.53 -12.97 6.21
N LEU A 171 -20.54 -11.89 5.42
CA LEU A 171 -20.87 -10.54 5.89
C LEU A 171 -22.29 -10.44 6.48
N ASP A 172 -23.23 -11.20 5.96
CA ASP A 172 -24.64 -11.20 6.41
C ASP A 172 -24.77 -11.70 7.84
N HIS A 173 -23.87 -12.58 8.30
CA HIS A 173 -23.85 -13.06 9.69
C HIS A 173 -23.54 -11.99 10.74
N PHE A 174 -23.08 -10.82 10.30
CA PHE A 174 -22.83 -9.65 11.13
C PHE A 174 -23.95 -8.59 11.03
N GLY A 175 -25.01 -8.87 10.25
CA GLY A 175 -26.06 -7.91 9.99
C GLY A 175 -25.61 -6.71 9.17
N ILE A 176 -24.52 -6.84 8.41
CA ILE A 176 -24.07 -5.79 7.50
C ILE A 176 -25.11 -5.63 6.39
N GLU A 177 -25.68 -4.44 6.32
CA GLU A 177 -26.68 -4.13 5.30
C GLU A 177 -26.04 -3.99 3.94
N ARG A 178 -26.44 -4.83 3.00
CA ARG A 178 -25.88 -4.89 1.63
C ARG A 178 -25.92 -3.55 0.90
N ARG A 179 -26.91 -2.69 1.20
CA ARG A 179 -27.01 -1.34 0.63
C ARG A 179 -25.85 -0.41 0.98
N LEU A 180 -25.16 -0.68 2.10
CA LEU A 180 -23.99 0.10 2.51
C LEU A 180 -22.76 -0.23 1.68
N LEU A 181 -22.69 -1.46 1.18
CA LEU A 181 -21.51 -1.94 0.44
C LEU A 181 -21.46 -1.31 -0.95
N PRO A 182 -20.33 -0.71 -1.35
CA PRO A 182 -20.21 -0.06 -2.65
C PRO A 182 -20.21 -1.05 -3.82
N ASP A 183 -20.59 -0.55 -4.99
CA ASP A 183 -20.29 -1.21 -6.26
C ASP A 183 -18.77 -1.21 -6.47
N VAL A 184 -18.17 -2.36 -6.76
CA VAL A 184 -16.71 -2.49 -6.89
C VAL A 184 -16.32 -2.58 -8.36
N VAL A 185 -15.40 -1.70 -8.75
CA VAL A 185 -14.83 -1.65 -10.10
C VAL A 185 -13.31 -1.90 -10.05
N GLU A 186 -12.70 -2.17 -11.20
CA GLU A 186 -11.24 -2.28 -11.26
C GLU A 186 -10.56 -0.91 -11.06
N PRO A 187 -9.40 -0.84 -10.38
CA PRO A 187 -8.60 0.38 -10.31
C PRO A 187 -8.33 0.95 -11.72
N GLY A 188 -8.55 2.26 -11.89
CA GLY A 188 -8.44 2.94 -13.18
C GLY A 188 -9.73 2.96 -14.02
N SER A 189 -10.81 2.29 -13.60
CA SER A 189 -12.10 2.36 -14.32
C SER A 189 -12.68 3.77 -14.27
N PRO A 190 -13.24 4.31 -15.38
CA PRO A 190 -13.85 5.63 -15.39
C PRO A 190 -15.08 5.70 -14.47
N LEU A 191 -15.12 6.72 -13.60
CA LEU A 191 -16.23 6.99 -12.69
C LEU A 191 -17.15 8.10 -13.20
N GLY A 192 -16.61 9.03 -13.99
CA GLY A 192 -17.33 10.16 -14.56
C GLY A 192 -16.49 11.44 -14.54
N PRO A 193 -17.03 12.54 -15.11
CA PRO A 193 -16.32 13.81 -15.13
C PRO A 193 -16.35 14.51 -13.77
N VAL A 194 -15.31 15.28 -13.47
CA VAL A 194 -15.31 16.27 -12.39
C VAL A 194 -16.43 17.28 -12.66
N GLN A 195 -17.34 17.43 -11.69
CA GLN A 195 -18.56 18.23 -11.87
C GLN A 195 -18.31 19.74 -11.73
N LYS A 196 -17.37 20.14 -10.87
CA LYS A 196 -17.16 21.55 -10.48
C LYS A 196 -15.69 21.86 -10.25
N GLY A 197 -15.36 23.14 -10.22
CA GLY A 197 -14.05 23.62 -9.84
C GLY A 197 -13.04 23.67 -10.99
N PRO A 198 -11.75 23.83 -10.67
CA PRO A 198 -10.71 24.12 -11.66
C PRO A 198 -10.44 22.95 -12.64
N LEU A 199 -10.87 21.73 -12.29
CA LEU A 199 -10.68 20.55 -13.12
C LEU A 199 -12.01 20.07 -13.77
N ALA A 200 -13.05 20.91 -13.83
CA ALA A 200 -14.35 20.53 -14.41
C ALA A 200 -14.17 19.90 -15.80
N GLY A 201 -14.79 18.73 -16.00
CA GLY A 201 -14.71 17.95 -17.24
C GLY A 201 -13.55 16.93 -17.29
N ALA A 202 -12.54 17.01 -16.42
CA ALA A 202 -11.54 15.94 -16.30
C ALA A 202 -12.20 14.62 -15.84
N ILE A 203 -11.77 13.49 -16.37
CA ILE A 203 -12.33 12.19 -15.98
C ILE A 203 -11.73 11.74 -14.66
N VAL A 204 -12.56 11.49 -13.66
CA VAL A 204 -12.16 10.79 -12.45
C VAL A 204 -12.18 9.30 -12.74
N VAL A 205 -11.11 8.60 -12.39
CA VAL A 205 -11.07 7.14 -12.44
C VAL A 205 -11.04 6.56 -11.03
N ALA A 206 -11.49 5.33 -10.87
CA ALA A 206 -11.37 4.59 -9.62
C ALA A 206 -9.91 4.54 -9.18
N GLY A 207 -9.68 4.84 -7.94
CA GLY A 207 -8.35 4.90 -7.37
C GLY A 207 -7.81 3.55 -6.94
N THR A 208 -7.02 3.60 -5.88
CA THR A 208 -6.46 2.41 -5.23
C THR A 208 -6.00 2.77 -3.83
N THR A 209 -5.37 1.83 -3.12
CA THR A 209 -4.71 2.13 -1.84
C THR A 209 -3.34 2.76 -2.05
N ASP A 210 -2.87 3.55 -1.07
CA ASP A 210 -1.53 4.16 -0.99
C ASP A 210 -0.40 3.18 -1.33
N GLY A 211 -0.49 1.96 -0.79
CA GLY A 211 0.51 0.92 -1.02
C GLY A 211 0.53 0.38 -2.46
N CYS A 212 -0.60 0.37 -3.17
CA CYS A 212 -0.68 0.02 -4.58
C CYS A 212 -0.23 1.18 -5.48
N ALA A 213 -0.62 2.40 -5.13
CA ALA A 213 -0.15 3.61 -5.81
C ALA A 213 1.37 3.76 -5.72
N SER A 214 1.96 3.57 -4.52
CA SER A 214 3.42 3.56 -4.33
C SER A 214 4.12 2.49 -5.16
N PHE A 215 3.50 1.30 -5.35
CA PHE A 215 4.05 0.28 -6.24
C PHE A 215 4.06 0.75 -7.69
N LEU A 216 2.95 1.32 -8.18
CA LEU A 216 2.85 1.87 -9.54
C LEU A 216 3.88 2.97 -9.79
N ALA A 217 4.10 3.84 -8.80
CA ALA A 217 5.06 4.94 -8.89
C ALA A 217 6.47 4.47 -9.24
N THR A 218 6.85 3.26 -8.84
CA THR A 218 8.18 2.72 -9.13
C THR A 218 8.41 2.42 -10.61
N GLY A 219 7.34 2.34 -11.42
CA GLY A 219 7.38 1.91 -12.82
C GLY A 219 7.45 0.40 -13.01
N ALA A 220 7.14 -0.38 -11.97
CA ALA A 220 6.91 -1.82 -12.08
C ALA A 220 5.60 -2.07 -12.84
N ALA A 221 5.63 -2.89 -13.91
CA ALA A 221 4.50 -3.00 -14.82
C ALA A 221 4.31 -4.40 -15.45
N ALA A 222 5.22 -5.33 -15.24
CA ALA A 222 5.14 -6.67 -15.82
C ALA A 222 5.20 -7.77 -14.74
N PRO A 223 4.55 -8.92 -14.95
CA PRO A 223 4.73 -10.08 -14.08
C PRO A 223 6.21 -10.42 -13.89
N GLY A 224 6.60 -10.65 -12.63
CA GLY A 224 8.01 -10.81 -12.24
C GLY A 224 8.72 -9.52 -11.83
N ASP A 225 8.12 -8.34 -12.02
CA ASP A 225 8.63 -7.11 -11.42
C ASP A 225 8.38 -7.11 -9.91
N GLY A 226 9.46 -7.05 -9.14
CA GLY A 226 9.44 -6.96 -7.69
C GLY A 226 9.69 -5.53 -7.20
N VAL A 227 9.08 -5.18 -6.08
CA VAL A 227 9.40 -3.95 -5.34
C VAL A 227 9.65 -4.32 -3.88
N THR A 228 10.83 -3.93 -3.39
CA THR A 228 11.21 -4.10 -1.99
C THR A 228 11.23 -2.75 -1.29
N ALA A 229 10.42 -2.60 -0.26
CA ALA A 229 10.47 -1.44 0.62
C ALA A 229 11.40 -1.74 1.81
N LEU A 230 12.52 -1.02 1.85
CA LEU A 230 13.57 -1.11 2.87
C LEU A 230 13.29 -0.06 3.96
N GLY A 231 12.26 -0.31 4.76
CA GLY A 231 11.85 0.52 5.89
C GLY A 231 12.29 -0.08 7.23
N THR A 232 11.59 0.29 8.31
CA THR A 232 11.72 -0.37 9.62
C THR A 232 11.47 -1.87 9.50
N THR A 233 10.47 -2.25 8.69
CA THR A 233 10.20 -3.62 8.26
C THR A 233 10.53 -3.77 6.77
N LEU A 234 10.76 -5.01 6.34
CA LEU A 234 11.01 -5.38 4.96
C LEU A 234 9.70 -5.78 4.30
N THR A 235 9.19 -4.96 3.38
CA THR A 235 7.98 -5.31 2.62
C THR A 235 8.34 -5.70 1.21
N ILE A 236 7.84 -6.85 0.78
CA ILE A 236 8.09 -7.45 -0.52
C ILE A 236 6.78 -7.46 -1.31
N LYS A 237 6.82 -6.95 -2.54
CA LYS A 237 5.69 -7.02 -3.49
C LYS A 237 6.17 -7.56 -4.82
N LEU A 238 5.37 -8.42 -5.45
CA LEU A 238 5.64 -9.06 -6.73
C LEU A 238 4.40 -8.94 -7.62
N LEU A 239 4.57 -8.40 -8.82
CA LEU A 239 3.49 -8.41 -9.81
C LEU A 239 3.38 -9.80 -10.44
N SER A 240 2.17 -10.33 -10.48
CA SER A 240 1.85 -11.71 -10.86
C SER A 240 0.72 -11.75 -11.88
N ASP A 241 0.72 -12.74 -12.74
CA ASP A 241 -0.37 -13.05 -13.68
C ASP A 241 -1.55 -13.77 -13.02
N ARG A 242 -1.36 -14.29 -11.81
CA ARG A 242 -2.38 -14.97 -11.00
C ARG A 242 -2.37 -14.49 -9.56
N PRO A 243 -3.49 -14.60 -8.81
CA PRO A 243 -3.54 -14.27 -7.40
C PRO A 243 -2.74 -15.28 -6.57
N ILE A 244 -2.17 -14.83 -5.47
CA ILE A 244 -1.49 -15.64 -4.46
C ILE A 244 -2.15 -15.34 -3.12
N PHE A 245 -2.61 -16.38 -2.45
CA PHE A 245 -3.16 -16.33 -1.11
C PHE A 245 -2.41 -17.36 -0.25
N ALA A 246 -1.87 -16.88 0.86
CA ALA A 246 -1.19 -17.73 1.84
C ALA A 246 -1.39 -17.10 3.23
N PRO A 247 -2.52 -17.41 3.88
CA PRO A 247 -2.91 -16.83 5.16
C PRO A 247 -1.87 -17.03 6.26
N GLU A 248 -1.17 -18.15 6.26
CA GLU A 248 -0.10 -18.47 7.21
C GLU A 248 1.06 -17.47 7.18
N TYR A 249 1.25 -16.79 6.04
CA TYR A 249 2.23 -15.71 5.85
C TYR A 249 1.61 -14.32 5.82
N GLY A 250 0.29 -14.20 6.01
CA GLY A 250 -0.45 -12.95 5.84
C GLY A 250 -0.44 -12.41 4.40
N ILE A 251 -0.30 -13.31 3.39
CA ILE A 251 -0.27 -12.95 1.97
C ILE A 251 -1.68 -13.00 1.40
N TYR A 252 -2.06 -11.90 0.78
CA TYR A 252 -3.23 -11.77 -0.09
C TYR A 252 -2.86 -10.90 -1.31
N SER A 253 -3.66 -10.97 -2.38
CA SER A 253 -3.37 -10.29 -3.62
C SER A 253 -4.31 -9.13 -3.88
N HIS A 254 -3.73 -8.00 -4.30
CA HIS A 254 -4.47 -6.85 -4.84
C HIS A 254 -4.62 -6.99 -6.35
N LYS A 255 -5.70 -6.43 -6.92
CA LYS A 255 -5.88 -6.33 -8.37
C LYS A 255 -5.25 -5.04 -8.88
N LEU A 256 -4.37 -5.11 -9.88
CA LEU A 256 -3.67 -3.92 -10.36
C LEU A 256 -3.28 -4.04 -11.83
N LEU A 257 -3.75 -3.11 -12.67
CA LEU A 257 -3.43 -3.05 -14.11
C LEU A 257 -3.73 -4.34 -14.91
N GLY A 258 -4.79 -5.07 -14.54
CA GLY A 258 -5.10 -6.37 -15.15
C GLY A 258 -4.26 -7.54 -14.63
N HIS A 259 -3.36 -7.29 -13.70
CA HIS A 259 -2.52 -8.26 -12.99
C HIS A 259 -2.88 -8.34 -11.51
N TRP A 260 -2.10 -9.13 -10.76
CA TRP A 260 -2.21 -9.28 -9.32
C TRP A 260 -0.94 -8.80 -8.66
N LEU A 261 -1.07 -8.09 -7.56
CA LEU A 261 0.04 -7.66 -6.74
C LEU A 261 0.03 -8.45 -5.45
N ALA A 262 0.87 -9.47 -5.37
CA ALA A 262 1.05 -10.28 -4.17
C ALA A 262 2.23 -9.77 -3.35
N GLY A 263 2.20 -9.97 -2.04
CA GLY A 263 3.33 -9.62 -1.21
C GLY A 263 3.13 -9.91 0.25
N GLY A 264 4.21 -9.90 0.97
CA GLY A 264 4.28 -10.10 2.40
C GLY A 264 5.21 -9.08 3.06
N ALA A 265 5.16 -9.04 4.37
CA ALA A 265 6.04 -8.19 5.16
C ALA A 265 6.75 -9.02 6.23
N SER A 266 8.09 -8.99 6.19
CA SER A 266 8.93 -9.54 7.25
C SER A 266 9.01 -8.56 8.42
N ASN A 267 9.15 -9.07 9.62
CA ASN A 267 9.48 -8.26 10.80
C ASN A 267 10.93 -7.77 10.75
N SER A 268 11.80 -8.41 9.97
CA SER A 268 13.15 -7.94 9.67
C SER A 268 13.15 -6.60 8.92
N GLY A 269 14.31 -5.99 8.75
CA GLY A 269 14.49 -4.72 8.06
C GLY A 269 15.37 -3.75 8.83
N GLY A 270 15.19 -2.44 8.58
CA GLY A 270 15.98 -1.39 9.26
C GLY A 270 15.86 -1.43 10.79
N GLY A 271 14.70 -1.83 11.34
CA GLY A 271 14.50 -1.99 12.77
C GLY A 271 15.46 -2.99 13.42
N ALA A 272 15.82 -4.05 12.70
CA ALA A 272 16.81 -5.02 13.21
C ALA A 272 18.23 -4.42 13.29
N LEU A 273 18.58 -3.49 12.38
CA LEU A 273 19.87 -2.78 12.42
C LEU A 273 19.93 -1.83 13.61
N LEU A 274 18.82 -1.13 13.89
CA LEU A 274 18.73 -0.12 14.96
C LEU A 274 18.82 -0.71 16.38
N ARG A 275 18.78 -2.02 16.53
CA ARG A 275 19.14 -2.68 17.81
C ARG A 275 20.62 -2.54 18.15
N PHE A 276 21.48 -2.38 17.15
CA PHE A 276 22.94 -2.48 17.31
C PHE A 276 23.70 -1.24 16.84
N PHE A 277 23.06 -0.42 16.00
CA PHE A 277 23.65 0.75 15.34
C PHE A 277 22.70 1.93 15.35
N SER A 278 23.20 3.15 15.51
CA SER A 278 22.44 4.35 15.18
C SER A 278 22.43 4.58 13.66
N THR A 279 21.56 5.44 13.18
CA THR A 279 21.51 5.82 11.76
C THR A 279 22.84 6.44 11.31
N GLU A 280 23.42 7.29 12.14
CA GLU A 280 24.69 7.95 11.90
C GLU A 280 25.86 6.94 11.83
N GLU A 281 25.87 5.93 12.70
CA GLU A 281 26.85 4.84 12.64
C GLU A 281 26.73 4.04 11.35
N ILE A 282 25.50 3.70 10.93
CA ILE A 282 25.26 2.98 9.66
C ILE A 282 25.81 3.79 8.48
N GLU A 283 25.54 5.10 8.45
CA GLU A 283 26.05 5.99 7.40
C GLU A 283 27.58 6.06 7.40
N ALA A 284 28.21 6.23 8.58
CA ALA A 284 29.66 6.29 8.73
C ALA A 284 30.38 4.99 8.38
N LEU A 285 29.77 3.82 8.65
CA LEU A 285 30.33 2.51 8.36
C LEU A 285 30.09 2.06 6.92
N THR A 286 29.06 2.57 6.24
CA THR A 286 28.70 2.17 4.87
C THR A 286 29.87 2.21 3.87
N PRO A 287 30.76 3.23 3.84
CA PRO A 287 31.93 3.24 2.94
C PRO A 287 32.98 2.16 3.24
N GLN A 288 32.98 1.59 4.45
CA GLN A 288 33.92 0.56 4.87
C GLN A 288 33.45 -0.85 4.55
N LEU A 289 32.17 -1.02 4.16
CA LEU A 289 31.62 -2.32 3.80
C LEU A 289 32.29 -2.88 2.53
N ARG A 290 32.39 -4.19 2.48
CA ARG A 290 32.98 -4.94 1.36
C ARG A 290 31.93 -5.85 0.68
N PRO A 291 30.98 -5.32 -0.09
CA PRO A 291 29.85 -6.08 -0.65
C PRO A 291 30.26 -7.28 -1.53
N ALA A 292 31.46 -7.25 -2.10
CA ALA A 292 32.01 -8.34 -2.92
C ALA A 292 32.53 -9.53 -2.09
N LEU A 293 32.76 -9.33 -0.78
CA LEU A 293 33.26 -10.35 0.14
C LEU A 293 32.16 -10.75 1.11
N PRO A 294 31.45 -11.88 0.90
CA PRO A 294 30.36 -12.30 1.77
C PRO A 294 30.76 -12.43 3.23
N VAL A 295 29.86 -12.06 4.13
CA VAL A 295 29.91 -12.34 5.56
C VAL A 295 28.67 -13.15 5.90
N ASP A 296 28.70 -14.43 5.53
CA ASP A 296 27.57 -15.34 5.76
C ASP A 296 27.71 -15.99 7.14
N LEU A 297 26.89 -15.53 8.08
CA LEU A 297 26.79 -16.09 9.44
C LEU A 297 25.46 -16.85 9.62
N GLY A 298 24.67 -17.03 8.57
CA GLY A 298 23.37 -17.70 8.64
C GLY A 298 22.35 -16.96 9.53
N TRP A 299 22.50 -15.65 9.67
CA TRP A 299 21.67 -14.87 10.57
C TRP A 299 20.34 -14.49 9.96
N HIS A 300 19.30 -14.48 10.82
CA HIS A 300 17.97 -13.95 10.50
C HIS A 300 17.70 -12.71 11.40
N PRO A 301 18.20 -11.51 11.04
CA PRO A 301 18.12 -10.35 11.89
C PRO A 301 16.67 -9.90 12.13
N LEU A 302 16.26 -9.81 13.40
CA LEU A 302 14.94 -9.37 13.83
C LEU A 302 15.05 -8.27 14.89
N PRO A 303 14.10 -7.32 14.92
CA PRO A 303 14.04 -6.29 15.96
C PRO A 303 13.55 -6.83 17.30
N GLY A 304 12.83 -7.96 17.31
CA GLY A 304 12.26 -8.65 18.46
C GLY A 304 11.91 -10.08 18.10
N THR A 305 11.24 -10.81 18.98
CA THR A 305 10.81 -12.19 18.76
C THR A 305 9.63 -12.24 17.77
N GLY A 306 9.66 -13.24 16.90
CA GLY A 306 8.62 -13.59 15.93
C GLY A 306 8.88 -13.07 14.53
N GLU A 307 8.66 -13.94 13.56
CA GLU A 307 8.65 -13.64 12.14
C GLU A 307 7.32 -14.10 11.51
N ARG A 308 6.81 -13.35 10.56
CA ARG A 308 5.56 -13.65 9.86
C ARG A 308 5.77 -14.07 8.41
N PHE A 309 6.78 -13.52 7.74
CA PHE A 309 7.12 -13.80 6.34
C PHE A 309 8.59 -13.49 6.08
N PRO A 310 9.32 -14.34 5.35
CA PRO A 310 8.91 -15.55 4.62
C PRO A 310 8.87 -16.84 5.46
N VAL A 311 9.07 -16.72 6.74
CA VAL A 311 9.02 -17.84 7.70
C VAL A 311 7.95 -17.52 8.74
N ALA A 312 6.86 -18.28 8.76
CA ALA A 312 5.78 -18.09 9.73
C ALA A 312 6.17 -18.76 11.07
N ASP A 313 6.95 -18.08 11.87
CA ASP A 313 7.42 -18.57 13.18
C ASP A 313 7.29 -17.45 14.24
N PRO A 314 6.25 -17.49 15.08
CA PRO A 314 6.05 -16.51 16.13
C PRO A 314 7.07 -16.60 17.28
N GLY A 315 7.81 -17.71 17.35
CA GLY A 315 8.85 -17.94 18.35
C GLY A 315 10.27 -17.67 17.87
N LEU A 316 10.46 -17.34 16.58
CA LEU A 316 11.79 -17.08 16.04
C LEU A 316 12.43 -15.87 16.73
N ASP A 317 13.59 -16.08 17.32
CA ASP A 317 14.34 -15.01 17.98
C ASP A 317 15.70 -14.82 17.31
N PHE A 318 16.20 -13.60 17.35
CA PHE A 318 17.52 -13.23 16.86
C PHE A 318 18.44 -12.91 18.02
N ALA A 319 19.19 -13.92 18.44
CA ALA A 319 20.27 -13.82 19.42
C ALA A 319 21.60 -14.18 18.72
N PRO A 320 22.31 -13.21 18.11
CA PRO A 320 23.51 -13.49 17.35
C PRO A 320 24.64 -14.00 18.23
N LEU A 321 25.21 -15.12 17.85
CA LEU A 321 26.46 -15.65 18.39
C LEU A 321 27.63 -15.19 17.53
N ASP A 322 28.85 -15.18 18.10
CA ASP A 322 30.09 -14.85 17.38
C ASP A 322 30.05 -13.48 16.66
N ILE A 323 29.56 -12.47 17.39
CA ILE A 323 29.47 -11.10 16.87
C ILE A 323 30.86 -10.61 16.47
N PRO A 324 31.08 -10.19 15.20
CA PRO A 324 32.35 -9.65 14.76
C PRO A 324 32.77 -8.43 15.60
N THR A 325 34.03 -8.38 16.03
CA THR A 325 34.59 -7.22 16.75
C THR A 325 34.74 -5.99 15.82
N ASP A 326 34.99 -6.22 14.54
CA ASP A 326 34.94 -5.17 13.50
C ASP A 326 33.50 -4.72 13.26
N ARG A 327 33.21 -3.47 13.60
CA ARG A 327 31.86 -2.88 13.51
C ARG A 327 31.34 -2.86 12.06
N ALA A 328 32.19 -2.61 11.05
CA ALA A 328 31.78 -2.63 9.64
C ALA A 328 31.43 -4.05 9.20
N ARG A 329 32.21 -5.06 9.64
CA ARG A 329 31.91 -6.47 9.36
C ARG A 329 30.63 -6.93 10.06
N PHE A 330 30.37 -6.46 11.29
CA PHE A 330 29.13 -6.76 11.99
C PHE A 330 27.91 -6.16 11.26
N LEU A 331 27.98 -4.88 10.87
CA LEU A 331 26.93 -4.25 10.07
C LEU A 331 26.71 -5.02 8.76
N GLN A 332 27.78 -5.40 8.07
CA GLN A 332 27.66 -6.16 6.82
C GLN A 332 26.97 -7.51 7.03
N ALA A 333 27.28 -8.23 8.11
CA ALA A 333 26.63 -9.51 8.41
C ALA A 333 25.11 -9.35 8.61
N LEU A 334 24.66 -8.30 9.28
CA LEU A 334 23.23 -8.00 9.41
C LEU A 334 22.59 -7.67 8.06
N LEU A 335 23.24 -6.85 7.25
CA LEU A 335 22.74 -6.51 5.89
C LEU A 335 22.68 -7.73 4.96
N GLU A 336 23.63 -8.66 5.09
CA GLU A 336 23.62 -9.95 4.37
C GLU A 336 22.44 -10.80 4.81
N GLY A 337 22.20 -10.96 6.11
CA GLY A 337 21.06 -11.71 6.63
C GLY A 337 19.74 -11.15 6.16
N ILE A 338 19.54 -9.82 6.16
CA ILE A 338 18.31 -9.21 5.63
C ILE A 338 18.18 -9.43 4.13
N ALA A 339 19.28 -9.40 3.37
CA ALA A 339 19.27 -9.70 1.93
C ALA A 339 18.91 -11.18 1.63
N GLN A 340 19.33 -12.11 2.49
CA GLN A 340 18.92 -13.51 2.42
C GLN A 340 17.42 -13.68 2.70
N ILE A 341 16.88 -12.98 3.69
CA ILE A 341 15.44 -12.94 3.98
C ILE A 341 14.66 -12.42 2.76
N GLU A 342 15.14 -11.35 2.12
CA GLU A 342 14.53 -10.82 0.90
C GLU A 342 14.51 -11.85 -0.24
N ALA A 343 15.65 -12.51 -0.48
CA ALA A 343 15.75 -13.54 -1.51
C ALA A 343 14.82 -14.73 -1.23
N LEU A 344 14.76 -15.20 0.03
CA LEU A 344 13.84 -16.24 0.47
C LEU A 344 12.38 -15.80 0.29
N ALA A 345 12.05 -14.53 0.56
CA ALA A 345 10.71 -13.99 0.40
C ALA A 345 10.23 -14.04 -1.05
N TYR A 346 11.07 -13.66 -2.02
CA TYR A 346 10.74 -13.80 -3.44
C TYR A 346 10.68 -15.27 -3.89
N ALA A 347 11.57 -16.13 -3.38
CA ALA A 347 11.50 -17.57 -3.63
C ALA A 347 10.18 -18.17 -3.09
N ARG A 348 9.76 -17.77 -1.89
CA ARG A 348 8.49 -18.18 -1.29
C ARG A 348 7.29 -17.77 -2.14
N LEU A 349 7.26 -16.54 -2.64
CA LEU A 349 6.19 -16.08 -3.54
C LEU A 349 6.15 -16.91 -4.83
N HIS A 350 7.31 -17.33 -5.35
CA HIS A 350 7.38 -18.22 -6.52
C HIS A 350 6.88 -19.64 -6.20
N GLU A 351 7.28 -20.20 -5.08
CA GLU A 351 6.80 -21.53 -4.60
C GLU A 351 5.28 -21.55 -4.42
N LEU A 352 4.69 -20.43 -3.98
CA LEU A 352 3.25 -20.26 -3.83
C LEU A 352 2.52 -20.01 -5.18
N GLY A 353 3.22 -20.11 -6.31
CA GLY A 353 2.66 -20.05 -7.64
C GLY A 353 2.86 -18.72 -8.38
N GLY A 354 3.57 -17.77 -7.80
CA GLY A 354 3.94 -16.53 -8.47
C GLY A 354 4.99 -16.72 -9.56
N PRO A 355 5.19 -15.72 -10.43
CA PRO A 355 6.26 -15.75 -11.41
C PRO A 355 7.64 -15.72 -10.73
N LYS A 356 8.66 -16.17 -11.45
CA LYS A 356 10.03 -15.93 -11.02
C LYS A 356 10.30 -14.42 -10.99
N LEU A 357 11.06 -13.99 -9.98
CA LEU A 357 11.55 -12.62 -9.91
C LEU A 357 12.38 -12.32 -11.16
N ALA A 358 12.02 -11.27 -11.92
CA ALA A 358 12.71 -10.86 -13.12
C ALA A 358 13.62 -9.64 -12.91
N ARG A 359 13.19 -8.73 -12.03
CA ARG A 359 13.94 -7.54 -11.61
C ARG A 359 13.36 -7.00 -10.31
N VAL A 360 14.14 -6.20 -9.57
CA VAL A 360 13.71 -5.56 -8.33
C VAL A 360 13.92 -4.06 -8.40
N ARG A 361 12.94 -3.31 -7.91
CA ARG A 361 13.07 -1.90 -7.57
C ARG A 361 13.05 -1.74 -6.06
N SER A 362 13.80 -0.77 -5.56
CA SER A 362 13.91 -0.53 -4.12
C SER A 362 13.35 0.83 -3.75
N VAL A 363 12.60 0.87 -2.65
CA VAL A 363 12.07 2.10 -2.04
C VAL A 363 12.39 2.11 -0.54
N GLY A 364 12.11 3.21 0.13
CA GLY A 364 12.39 3.39 1.55
C GLY A 364 13.83 3.84 1.87
N GLY A 365 14.09 4.10 3.15
CA GLY A 365 15.35 4.68 3.59
C GLY A 365 16.59 3.85 3.26
N GLY A 366 16.49 2.53 3.40
CA GLY A 366 17.59 1.59 3.11
C GLY A 366 17.98 1.53 1.63
N ALA A 367 17.08 1.92 0.71
CA ALA A 367 17.39 1.97 -0.73
C ALA A 367 18.51 2.97 -1.08
N ARG A 368 18.76 3.94 -0.21
CA ARG A 368 19.85 4.93 -0.37
C ARG A 368 21.24 4.38 -0.06
N ASN A 369 21.33 3.19 0.57
CA ASN A 369 22.61 2.58 0.92
C ASN A 369 23.18 1.79 -0.29
N PRO A 370 24.25 2.28 -0.97
CA PRO A 370 24.79 1.65 -2.16
C PRO A 370 25.49 0.33 -1.89
N ALA A 371 26.06 0.15 -0.71
CA ALA A 371 26.69 -1.11 -0.30
C ALA A 371 25.63 -2.19 -0.09
N TRP A 372 24.53 -1.85 0.58
CA TRP A 372 23.42 -2.78 0.76
C TRP A 372 22.75 -3.16 -0.58
N THR A 373 22.59 -2.21 -1.48
CA THR A 373 22.09 -2.49 -2.84
C THR A 373 22.96 -3.52 -3.56
N ARG A 374 24.30 -3.44 -3.44
CA ARG A 374 25.23 -4.43 -4.03
C ARG A 374 25.15 -5.80 -3.36
N ILE A 375 25.01 -5.84 -2.03
CA ILE A 375 24.80 -7.08 -1.27
C ILE A 375 23.51 -7.77 -1.78
N ARG A 376 22.40 -7.04 -1.81
CA ARG A 376 21.09 -7.55 -2.28
C ARG A 376 21.15 -8.03 -3.73
N ALA A 377 21.81 -7.28 -4.63
CA ALA A 377 21.98 -7.68 -6.03
C ALA A 377 22.65 -9.05 -6.17
N ARG A 378 23.61 -9.36 -5.30
CA ARG A 378 24.29 -10.66 -5.27
C ARG A 378 23.36 -11.79 -4.82
N HIS A 379 22.54 -11.57 -3.78
CA HIS A 379 21.62 -12.58 -3.27
C HIS A 379 20.41 -12.81 -4.19
N LEU A 380 19.86 -11.75 -4.76
CA LEU A 380 18.70 -11.82 -5.66
C LEU A 380 19.05 -12.33 -7.07
N ALA A 381 20.29 -12.11 -7.52
CA ALA A 381 20.79 -12.50 -8.84
C ALA A 381 19.90 -12.02 -10.02
N VAL A 382 19.24 -10.87 -9.86
CA VAL A 382 18.41 -10.22 -10.88
C VAL A 382 18.78 -8.73 -11.00
N PRO A 383 18.45 -8.05 -12.11
CA PRO A 383 18.70 -6.62 -12.26
C PRO A 383 18.04 -5.79 -11.15
N MET A 384 18.83 -4.89 -10.55
CA MET A 384 18.37 -3.86 -9.62
C MET A 384 18.01 -2.62 -10.43
N ALA A 385 16.73 -2.43 -10.72
CA ALA A 385 16.25 -1.29 -11.50
C ALA A 385 16.00 -0.07 -10.58
N ALA A 386 16.22 1.13 -11.10
CA ALA A 386 15.81 2.34 -10.38
C ALA A 386 14.29 2.46 -10.32
N ALA A 387 13.76 2.89 -9.20
CA ALA A 387 12.38 3.35 -9.11
C ALA A 387 12.24 4.67 -9.87
N VAL A 388 11.16 4.81 -10.64
CA VAL A 388 10.85 6.06 -11.38
C VAL A 388 10.48 7.16 -10.38
N SER A 389 9.62 6.82 -9.43
CA SER A 389 9.24 7.67 -8.30
C SER A 389 8.97 6.79 -7.08
N THR A 390 8.95 7.39 -5.90
CA THR A 390 8.51 6.77 -4.64
C THR A 390 7.24 7.43 -4.10
N ASP A 391 6.67 8.36 -4.85
CA ASP A 391 5.51 9.15 -4.47
C ASP A 391 4.21 8.46 -4.91
N ALA A 392 3.30 8.18 -3.98
CA ALA A 392 2.02 7.53 -4.25
C ALA A 392 1.16 8.38 -5.20
N ALA A 393 1.13 9.71 -5.04
CA ALA A 393 0.41 10.60 -5.95
C ALA A 393 0.92 10.49 -7.40
N TYR A 394 2.23 10.27 -7.61
CA TYR A 394 2.76 9.98 -8.94
C TYR A 394 2.18 8.66 -9.50
N GLY A 395 2.10 7.62 -8.66
CA GLY A 395 1.50 6.34 -9.03
C GLY A 395 0.02 6.47 -9.40
N SER A 396 -0.74 7.25 -8.64
CA SER A 396 -2.13 7.57 -8.94
C SER A 396 -2.29 8.37 -10.24
N ALA A 397 -1.35 9.29 -10.58
CA ALA A 397 -1.35 9.96 -11.88
C ALA A 397 -1.12 8.98 -13.05
N LEU A 398 -0.28 7.95 -12.86
CA LEU A 398 -0.11 6.87 -13.84
C LEU A 398 -1.39 6.04 -13.99
N LEU A 399 -2.09 5.75 -12.88
CA LEU A 399 -3.37 5.05 -12.89
C LEU A 399 -4.43 5.86 -13.64
N ALA A 400 -4.52 7.17 -13.38
CA ALA A 400 -5.42 8.08 -14.11
C ALA A 400 -5.18 8.04 -15.62
N ARG A 401 -3.90 8.01 -16.04
CA ARG A 401 -3.53 7.89 -17.45
C ARG A 401 -3.98 6.58 -18.08
N LYS A 402 -3.85 5.47 -17.34
CA LYS A 402 -4.29 4.14 -17.80
C LYS A 402 -5.79 4.11 -18.06
N GLY A 403 -6.59 4.72 -17.17
CA GLY A 403 -8.05 4.79 -17.32
C GLY A 403 -8.51 5.54 -18.57
N LEU A 404 -7.77 6.55 -19.04
CA LEU A 404 -8.07 7.23 -20.31
C LEU A 404 -7.83 6.37 -21.56
N SER A 405 -6.93 5.38 -21.46
CA SER A 405 -6.67 4.46 -22.59
C SER A 405 -7.77 3.40 -22.76
N SER A 406 -8.70 3.35 -21.82
CA SER A 406 -9.83 2.40 -21.78
C SER A 406 -11.17 3.03 -22.19
N VAL A 407 -11.17 4.33 -22.49
CA VAL A 407 -12.26 5.13 -23.05
C VAL A 407 -12.01 5.38 -24.52
#